data_d0dff2cff94b8dddf7b63e81446f468a
#
_entry.id   d0dff2cff94b8dddf7b63e81446f468a
#
_cell.length_a   1.000
_cell.length_b   1.000
_cell.length_c   1.000
_cell.angle_alpha   90.00
_cell.angle_beta   90.00
_cell.angle_gamma   90.00
#
_symmetry.space_group_name_H-M   'P 1'
#
loop_
_entity.id
_entity.type
_entity.pdbx_description
1 polymer ?
#
loop_
_entity_poly.entity_id
_entity_poly.type
_entity_poly.pdbx_seq_one_letter_code
_entity_poly.pdbx_strand_id
1 'polypeptide(L)'
;MPDGAPQELLEAQLTTRADGITILELAGEVDMSSAQILVDQFVAISGQRLDNVILDATRVTFIDSTGLHALTEGKRKIHEQGTRIFLVPSPQVRRVLELVFPEPLFAARVDSVEEALSQIQLQTTGDR
;
A
#
# COMPACT_ATOMS: atom_id res chain seq x y z
N MET A 1 9.04 -1.27 30.65
CA MET A 1 8.73 -1.53 30.28
C MET A 1 8.32 -1.79 29.94
N PRO A 2 8.42 -1.85 29.74
CA PRO A 2 8.01 -2.13 29.19
C PRO A 2 7.61 -2.38 28.78
N ASP A 3 7.56 -2.38 28.72
CA ASP A 3 7.21 -2.64 28.16
C ASP A 3 6.77 -2.71 27.54
N GLY A 4 6.96 -2.70 27.58
CA GLY A 4 6.67 -2.44 26.75
C GLY A 4 5.99 -2.90 25.97
N ALA A 5 5.45 -2.72 26.02
CA ALA A 5 4.60 -3.29 25.35
C ALA A 5 4.61 -3.22 24.06
N PRO A 6 4.66 -4.12 23.55
CA PRO A 6 4.67 -4.19 22.25
C PRO A 6 3.52 -3.68 21.73
N GLN A 7 3.62 -2.67 21.28
CA GLN A 7 2.60 -2.11 20.66
C GLN A 7 2.40 -2.75 19.40
N GLU A 8 1.26 -2.74 18.95
CA GLU A 8 0.95 -3.24 17.69
C GLU A 8 1.33 -2.19 16.71
N LEU A 9 2.55 -1.86 16.67
CA LEU A 9 2.99 -0.87 15.72
C LEU A 9 2.90 -1.43 14.32
N LEU A 10 2.88 -0.55 13.37
CA LEU A 10 2.89 -0.94 11.97
C LEU A 10 4.29 -1.38 11.60
N GLU A 11 4.38 -2.52 10.96
CA GLU A 11 5.62 -2.98 10.36
C GLU A 11 5.52 -2.77 8.86
N ALA A 12 6.55 -2.20 8.28
CA ALA A 12 6.57 -1.92 6.85
C ALA A 12 7.86 -2.43 6.27
N GLN A 13 7.79 -3.16 5.17
CA GLN A 13 8.95 -3.70 4.50
C GLN A 13 8.86 -3.41 3.02
N LEU A 14 9.87 -2.74 2.50
CA LEU A 14 9.91 -2.35 1.10
C LEU A 14 10.90 -3.24 0.38
N THR A 15 10.47 -3.92 -0.66
CA THR A 15 11.30 -4.83 -1.43
C THR A 15 11.16 -4.50 -2.91
N THR A 16 12.27 -4.39 -3.61
CA THR A 16 12.26 -4.21 -5.05
C THR A 16 12.72 -5.51 -5.70
N ARG A 17 11.89 -6.06 -6.57
CA ARG A 17 12.17 -7.31 -7.24
C ARG A 17 13.16 -7.08 -8.38
N ALA A 18 13.73 -8.18 -8.87
CA ALA A 18 14.66 -8.10 -9.98
C ALA A 18 14.03 -7.51 -11.24
N ASP A 19 12.72 -7.65 -11.39
CA ASP A 19 12.01 -7.11 -12.55
C ASP A 19 11.60 -5.64 -12.36
N GLY A 20 12.03 -5.02 -11.26
CA GLY A 20 11.77 -3.60 -11.04
C GLY A 20 10.47 -3.30 -10.32
N ILE A 21 9.66 -4.31 -10.02
CA ILE A 21 8.41 -4.10 -9.30
C ILE A 21 8.72 -3.96 -7.82
N THR A 22 8.19 -2.92 -7.20
CA THR A 22 8.40 -2.67 -5.77
C THR A 22 7.16 -3.09 -5.01
N ILE A 23 7.37 -3.84 -3.93
CA ILE A 23 6.29 -4.29 -3.06
C ILE A 23 6.50 -3.70 -1.69
N LEU A 24 5.49 -3.00 -1.20
CA LEU A 24 5.48 -2.48 0.17
C LEU A 24 4.53 -3.36 0.97
N GLU A 25 5.09 -4.13 1.89
CA GLU A 25 4.31 -5.00 2.75
C GLU A 25 4.04 -4.31 4.07
N LEU A 26 2.79 -4.28 4.48
CA LEU A 26 2.37 -3.67 5.73
C LEU A 26 1.72 -4.71 6.62
N ALA A 27 2.04 -4.67 7.91
CA ALA A 27 1.43 -5.57 8.88
C ALA A 27 1.20 -4.81 10.17
N GLY A 28 0.01 -4.97 10.76
CA GLY A 28 -0.30 -4.36 12.04
C GLY A 28 -1.38 -3.32 11.90
N GLU A 29 -1.31 -2.28 12.72
CA GLU A 29 -2.36 -1.27 12.79
C GLU A 29 -1.87 0.04 12.20
N VAL A 30 -2.71 0.65 11.38
CA VAL A 30 -2.41 1.94 10.76
C VAL A 30 -3.31 2.97 11.42
N ASP A 31 -2.79 3.64 12.44
CA ASP A 31 -3.55 4.59 13.23
C ASP A 31 -2.72 5.84 13.46
N MET A 32 -3.21 6.69 14.35
CA MET A 32 -2.56 7.97 14.61
C MET A 32 -1.12 7.79 15.08
N SER A 33 -0.83 6.73 15.83
CA SER A 33 0.51 6.53 16.36
C SER A 33 1.47 5.92 15.34
N SER A 34 0.97 5.31 14.28
CA SER A 34 1.81 4.60 13.31
C SER A 34 1.74 5.19 11.90
N ALA A 35 0.86 6.14 11.67
CA ALA A 35 0.68 6.67 10.33
C ALA A 35 1.97 7.26 9.76
N GLN A 36 2.84 7.80 10.61
CA GLN A 36 4.10 8.38 10.13
C GLN A 36 5.00 7.32 9.49
N ILE A 37 4.93 6.10 9.99
CA ILE A 37 5.70 5.00 9.39
C ILE A 37 5.27 4.82 7.94
N LEU A 38 3.97 4.83 7.69
CA LEU A 38 3.45 4.70 6.34
C LEU A 38 3.85 5.89 5.46
N VAL A 39 3.75 7.11 6.01
CA VAL A 39 4.14 8.30 5.28
C VAL A 39 5.62 8.22 4.86
N ASP A 40 6.48 7.77 5.77
CA ASP A 40 7.91 7.66 5.46
C ASP A 40 8.16 6.68 4.34
N GLN A 41 7.39 5.60 4.27
CA GLN A 41 7.53 4.64 3.18
C GLN A 41 7.10 5.26 1.85
N PHE A 42 6.02 6.00 1.84
CA PHE A 42 5.60 6.67 0.62
C PHE A 42 6.61 7.71 0.17
N VAL A 43 7.23 8.42 1.10
CA VAL A 43 8.27 9.37 0.74
C VAL A 43 9.45 8.65 0.09
N ALA A 44 9.85 7.51 0.65
CA ALA A 44 10.94 6.72 0.08
C ALA A 44 10.60 6.25 -1.34
N ILE A 45 9.37 5.80 -1.54
CA ILE A 45 8.93 5.35 -2.85
C ILE A 45 8.91 6.52 -3.84
N SER A 46 8.41 7.67 -3.39
CA SER A 46 8.28 8.81 -4.28
C SER A 46 9.63 9.38 -4.72
N GLY A 47 10.69 9.07 -3.99
CA GLY A 47 12.02 9.50 -4.40
C GLY A 47 12.62 8.63 -5.47
N GLN A 48 11.97 7.54 -5.85
CA GLN A 48 12.45 6.62 -6.86
C GLN A 48 11.53 6.70 -8.06
N ARG A 49 12.05 6.43 -9.23
CA ARG A 49 11.22 6.42 -10.41
C ARG A 49 10.81 4.99 -10.69
N LEU A 50 9.64 4.63 -10.20
CA LEU A 50 9.15 3.28 -10.30
C LEU A 50 7.94 3.25 -11.22
N ASP A 51 7.80 2.17 -11.98
CA ASP A 51 6.65 2.02 -12.86
C ASP A 51 5.46 1.42 -12.12
N ASN A 52 5.72 0.46 -11.27
CA ASN A 52 4.65 -0.26 -10.58
C ASN A 52 4.99 -0.51 -9.13
N VAL A 53 4.03 -0.25 -8.26
CA VAL A 53 4.15 -0.51 -6.84
C VAL A 53 2.95 -1.36 -6.41
N ILE A 54 3.22 -2.41 -5.65
CA ILE A 54 2.17 -3.21 -5.05
C ILE A 54 2.17 -2.92 -3.55
N LEU A 55 1.04 -2.45 -3.06
CA LEU A 55 0.88 -2.16 -1.64
C LEU A 55 0.15 -3.35 -1.03
N ASP A 56 0.90 -4.21 -0.36
CA ASP A 56 0.34 -5.42 0.23
C ASP A 56 -0.10 -5.11 1.65
N ALA A 57 -1.38 -4.87 1.82
CA ALA A 57 -1.98 -4.56 3.11
C ALA A 57 -2.78 -5.73 3.65
N THR A 58 -2.48 -6.97 3.19
CA THR A 58 -3.25 -8.13 3.61
C THR A 58 -3.10 -8.44 5.10
N ARG A 59 -2.05 -7.96 5.73
CA ARG A 59 -1.82 -8.20 7.16
C ARG A 59 -2.10 -6.97 8.01
N VAL A 60 -2.76 -5.96 7.45
CA VAL A 60 -3.20 -4.82 8.23
C VAL A 60 -4.48 -5.21 8.94
N THR A 61 -4.49 -5.12 10.27
CA THR A 61 -5.61 -5.57 11.07
C THR A 61 -6.54 -4.43 11.48
N PHE A 62 -6.09 -3.20 11.35
CA PHE A 62 -6.89 -2.05 11.76
C PHE A 62 -6.41 -0.82 11.00
N ILE A 63 -7.34 0.04 10.60
CA ILE A 63 -6.99 1.32 10.00
C ILE A 63 -8.05 2.32 10.45
N ASP A 64 -7.60 3.47 10.97
CA ASP A 64 -8.51 4.53 11.39
C ASP A 64 -8.44 5.67 10.38
N SER A 65 -9.11 6.77 10.68
CA SER A 65 -9.19 7.89 9.74
C SER A 65 -7.83 8.53 9.48
N THR A 66 -6.96 8.57 10.48
CA THR A 66 -5.61 9.10 10.28
C THR A 66 -4.81 8.20 9.36
N GLY A 67 -4.90 6.90 9.57
CA GLY A 67 -4.22 5.94 8.71
C GLY A 67 -4.77 5.98 7.30
N LEU A 68 -6.08 6.09 7.18
CA LEU A 68 -6.71 6.16 5.87
C LEU A 68 -6.26 7.41 5.12
N HIS A 69 -6.16 8.54 5.82
CA HIS A 69 -5.68 9.78 5.20
C HIS A 69 -4.25 9.62 4.70
N ALA A 70 -3.38 9.00 5.51
CA ALA A 70 -2.00 8.76 5.11
C ALA A 70 -1.93 7.89 3.87
N LEU A 71 -2.77 6.85 3.83
CA LEU A 71 -2.81 5.93 2.69
C LEU A 71 -3.24 6.65 1.43
N THR A 72 -4.31 7.44 1.50
CA THR A 72 -4.84 8.10 0.32
C THR A 72 -3.92 9.20 -0.19
N GLU A 73 -3.31 9.96 0.73
CA GLU A 73 -2.38 11.00 0.32
C GLU A 73 -1.13 10.43 -0.31
N GLY A 74 -0.62 9.34 0.26
CA GLY A 74 0.55 8.70 -0.30
C GLY A 74 0.28 8.15 -1.68
N LYS A 75 -0.88 7.51 -1.85
CA LYS A 75 -1.27 6.99 -3.13
C LYS A 75 -1.37 8.11 -4.17
N ARG A 76 -1.96 9.24 -3.78
CA ARG A 76 -2.14 10.35 -4.69
C ARG A 76 -0.78 10.85 -5.19
N LYS A 77 0.16 11.02 -4.29
CA LYS A 77 1.47 11.52 -4.65
C LYS A 77 2.21 10.57 -5.59
N ILE A 78 2.13 9.28 -5.31
CA ILE A 78 2.78 8.29 -6.13
C ILE A 78 2.13 8.25 -7.51
N HIS A 79 0.82 8.31 -7.55
CA HIS A 79 0.08 8.29 -8.81
C HIS A 79 0.43 9.51 -9.67
N GLU A 80 0.58 10.67 -9.04
CA GLU A 80 0.91 11.89 -9.76
C GLU A 80 2.29 11.83 -10.42
N GLN A 81 3.15 10.94 -9.96
CA GLN A 81 4.45 10.75 -10.57
C GLN A 81 4.41 9.79 -11.76
N GLY A 82 3.25 9.24 -12.07
CA GLY A 82 3.12 8.30 -13.15
C GLY A 82 3.33 6.86 -12.76
N THR A 83 3.47 6.57 -11.48
CA THR A 83 3.63 5.20 -11.00
C THR A 83 2.27 4.56 -10.81
N ARG A 84 2.09 3.35 -11.32
CA ARG A 84 0.87 2.60 -11.07
C ARG A 84 0.96 1.94 -9.72
N ILE A 85 -0.10 2.00 -8.97
CA ILE A 85 -0.12 1.42 -7.63
C ILE A 85 -1.30 0.48 -7.50
N PHE A 86 -1.02 -0.74 -7.03
CA PHE A 86 -2.02 -1.77 -6.82
C PHE A 86 -2.17 -2.00 -5.33
N LEU A 87 -3.39 -2.01 -4.85
CA LEU A 87 -3.65 -2.27 -3.44
C LEU A 87 -4.19 -3.67 -3.26
N VAL A 88 -3.57 -4.43 -2.34
CA VAL A 88 -4.07 -5.74 -1.94
C VAL A 88 -4.56 -5.56 -0.50
N PRO A 89 -5.85 -5.32 -0.29
CA PRO A 89 -6.36 -4.97 1.05
C PRO A 89 -6.64 -6.21 1.88
N SER A 90 -6.51 -6.06 3.21
CA SER A 90 -7.07 -7.02 4.13
C SER A 90 -8.59 -6.85 4.13
N PRO A 91 -9.35 -7.79 4.71
CA PRO A 91 -10.79 -7.59 4.84
C PRO A 91 -11.14 -6.32 5.60
N GLN A 92 -10.37 -5.98 6.62
CA GLN A 92 -10.61 -4.78 7.41
C GLN A 92 -10.40 -3.52 6.59
N VAL A 93 -9.30 -3.48 5.83
CA VAL A 93 -9.00 -2.33 4.99
C VAL A 93 -10.05 -2.21 3.88
N ARG A 94 -10.42 -3.36 3.29
CA ARG A 94 -11.41 -3.35 2.22
C ARG A 94 -12.74 -2.77 2.71
N ARG A 95 -13.16 -3.17 3.91
CA ARG A 95 -14.43 -2.70 4.45
C ARG A 95 -14.42 -1.18 4.64
N VAL A 96 -13.32 -0.64 5.19
CA VAL A 96 -13.23 0.78 5.42
C VAL A 96 -13.23 1.54 4.10
N LEU A 97 -12.49 1.05 3.12
CA LEU A 97 -12.44 1.70 1.81
C LEU A 97 -13.80 1.71 1.14
N GLU A 98 -14.55 0.61 1.26
CA GLU A 98 -15.86 0.53 0.63
C GLU A 98 -16.87 1.46 1.29
N LEU A 99 -16.72 1.68 2.60
CA LEU A 99 -17.63 2.56 3.30
C LEU A 99 -17.33 4.04 3.05
N VAL A 100 -16.06 4.38 2.96
CA VAL A 100 -15.65 5.78 2.86
C VAL A 100 -15.45 6.21 1.42
N PHE A 101 -14.92 5.32 0.59
CA PHE A 101 -14.65 5.63 -0.81
C PHE A 101 -15.26 4.55 -1.68
N PRO A 102 -16.54 4.72 -2.06
CA PRO A 102 -17.19 3.69 -2.88
C PRO A 102 -16.55 3.49 -4.24
N GLU A 103 -15.82 4.50 -4.72
CA GLU A 103 -15.16 4.36 -6.00
C GLU A 103 -13.72 3.89 -5.83
N PRO A 104 -13.16 3.27 -6.85
CA PRO A 104 -11.79 2.79 -6.72
C PRO A 104 -10.84 3.91 -6.41
N LEU A 105 -10.11 3.77 -5.33
CA LEU A 105 -9.15 4.76 -4.90
C LEU A 105 -7.81 4.54 -5.54
N PHE A 106 -7.49 3.31 -5.89
CA PHE A 106 -6.23 2.96 -6.52
C PHE A 106 -6.51 2.53 -7.95
N ALA A 107 -5.47 2.56 -8.76
CA ALA A 107 -5.62 2.16 -10.15
C ALA A 107 -6.24 0.78 -10.24
N ALA A 108 -5.91 -0.07 -9.29
CA ALA A 108 -6.52 -1.39 -9.22
C ALA A 108 -6.50 -1.88 -7.79
N ARG A 109 -7.59 -2.49 -7.36
CA ARG A 109 -7.62 -3.28 -6.15
C ARG A 109 -7.66 -4.72 -6.59
N VAL A 110 -6.79 -5.53 -6.03
CA VAL A 110 -6.68 -6.93 -6.40
C VAL A 110 -6.75 -7.77 -5.14
N ASP A 111 -6.99 -9.06 -5.32
CA ASP A 111 -7.19 -9.95 -4.17
C ASP A 111 -5.89 -10.55 -3.67
N SER A 112 -4.83 -10.48 -4.44
CA SER A 112 -3.56 -11.05 -4.01
C SER A 112 -2.41 -10.37 -4.73
N VAL A 113 -1.22 -10.54 -4.17
CA VAL A 113 0.00 -10.05 -4.80
C VAL A 113 0.19 -10.73 -6.15
N GLU A 114 -0.12 -12.03 -6.22
CA GLU A 114 -0.01 -12.76 -7.48
C GLU A 114 -0.90 -12.17 -8.56
N GLU A 115 -2.09 -11.76 -8.19
CA GLU A 115 -2.98 -11.14 -9.17
C GLU A 115 -2.41 -9.80 -9.65
N ALA A 116 -1.85 -9.01 -8.74
CA ALA A 116 -1.24 -7.75 -9.12
C ALA A 116 -0.08 -7.98 -10.08
N LEU A 117 0.78 -8.95 -9.77
CA LEU A 117 1.90 -9.27 -10.63
C LEU A 117 1.43 -9.71 -12.01
N SER A 118 0.37 -10.51 -12.05
CA SER A 118 -0.19 -10.98 -13.30
C SER A 118 -0.70 -9.82 -14.15
N GLN A 119 -1.39 -8.88 -13.54
CA GLN A 119 -1.91 -7.74 -14.26
C GLN A 119 -0.79 -6.85 -14.80
N ILE A 120 0.27 -6.68 -14.04
CA ILE A 120 1.40 -5.89 -14.48
C ILE A 120 2.04 -6.56 -15.70
N GLN A 121 2.23 -7.86 -15.64
CA GLN A 121 2.84 -8.59 -16.76
C GLN A 121 1.98 -8.55 -18.00
N LEU A 122 0.68 -8.72 -17.85
CA LEU A 122 -0.23 -8.66 -18.99
C LEU A 122 -0.20 -7.32 -19.66
N GLN A 123 -0.15 -6.25 -18.87
CA GLN A 123 -0.14 -4.94 -19.44
C GLN A 123 1.16 -4.63 -20.15
N THR A 124 2.27 -5.07 -19.58
CA THR A 124 3.57 -4.88 -20.21
C THR A 124 3.62 -5.62 -21.53
N THR A 125 3.08 -6.84 -21.57
CA THR A 125 3.03 -7.62 -22.80
C THR A 125 2.07 -6.98 -23.81
N GLY A 126 0.96 -6.47 -23.33
CA GLY A 126 -0.05 -5.92 -24.19
C GLY A 126 0.34 -4.61 -24.85
N ASP A 127 1.37 -3.97 -24.36
CA ASP A 127 1.83 -2.72 -24.92
C ASP A 127 2.66 -2.93 -26.19
N ARG A 128 2.78 -4.11 -26.66
CA ARG A 128 3.61 -4.38 -27.84
C ARG A 128 2.88 -4.16 -29.12
#